data_be380ed329c4aca72e51ab160821180e
#
_entry.id   be380ed329c4aca72e51ab160821180e
#
_cell.length_a   1.000
_cell.length_b   1.000
_cell.length_c   1.000
_cell.angle_alpha   90.00
_cell.angle_beta   90.00
_cell.angle_gamma   90.00
#
_symmetry.space_group_name_H-M   'P 1'
#
loop_
_entity.id
_entity.type
_entity.pdbx_description
1 polymer ?
#
loop_
_entity_poly.entity_id
_entity_poly.type
_entity_poly.pdbx_seq_one_letter_code
_entity_poly.pdbx_strand_id
1 'polypeptide(L)'
;MKKRVFIAINLPENIKDKIEKSLESLKEDFINDALFISRNNWHITVSFLGWQGDESIYPILKGMKETIKDFSRFKIEIDEISYGPKNKPPRMIWLN
;
A
#
# COMPACT_ATOMS: atom_id res chain seq x y z
N MET A 1 -23.42 8.34 -1.35
CA MET A 1 -22.26 9.12 -0.87
C MET A 1 -21.00 8.68 -1.57
N LYS A 2 -20.21 9.63 -2.04
CA LYS A 2 -18.95 9.30 -2.74
C LYS A 2 -17.82 9.08 -1.75
N LYS A 3 -16.96 8.11 -2.04
CA LYS A 3 -15.78 7.77 -1.24
C LYS A 3 -14.57 7.66 -2.16
N ARG A 4 -13.40 7.95 -1.62
CA ARG A 4 -12.15 7.69 -2.32
C ARG A 4 -11.86 6.20 -2.24
N VAL A 5 -11.71 5.57 -3.39
CA VAL A 5 -11.59 4.12 -3.49
C VAL A 5 -10.28 3.74 -4.19
N PHE A 6 -9.66 2.70 -3.70
CA PHE A 6 -8.48 2.11 -4.32
C PHE A 6 -8.48 0.60 -4.16
N ILE A 7 -7.79 -0.07 -5.05
CA ILE A 7 -7.60 -1.52 -5.00
C ILE A 7 -6.21 -1.77 -4.42
N ALA A 8 -6.14 -2.61 -3.40
CA ALA A 8 -4.90 -2.88 -2.70
C ALA A 8 -4.72 -4.35 -2.35
N ILE A 9 -3.47 -4.73 -2.13
CA ILE A 9 -3.09 -6.04 -1.63
C ILE A 9 -2.64 -5.87 -0.18
N ASN A 10 -3.27 -6.58 0.74
CA ASN A 10 -2.83 -6.62 2.13
C ASN A 10 -1.57 -7.46 2.26
N LEU A 11 -0.71 -7.06 3.18
CA LEU A 11 0.49 -7.81 3.49
C LEU A 11 0.21 -8.86 4.58
N PRO A 12 0.77 -10.08 4.46
CA PRO A 12 0.71 -11.07 5.54
C PRO A 12 1.36 -10.54 6.82
N GLU A 13 0.91 -11.00 7.97
CA GLU A 13 1.45 -10.56 9.26
C GLU A 13 2.95 -10.83 9.42
N ASN A 14 3.43 -11.98 8.94
CA ASN A 14 4.86 -12.30 9.01
C ASN A 14 5.72 -11.32 8.20
N ILE A 15 5.20 -10.81 7.08
CA ILE A 15 5.88 -9.79 6.27
C ILE A 15 5.86 -8.45 7.00
N LYS A 16 4.73 -8.08 7.60
CA LYS A 16 4.64 -6.86 8.41
C LYS A 16 5.61 -6.88 9.58
N ASP A 17 5.80 -8.03 10.22
CA ASP A 17 6.77 -8.18 11.30
C ASP A 17 8.20 -7.90 10.84
N LYS A 18 8.57 -8.40 9.67
CA LYS A 18 9.90 -8.15 9.08
C LYS A 18 10.11 -6.70 8.74
N ILE A 19 9.09 -6.05 8.16
CA ILE A 19 9.14 -4.63 7.82
C ILE A 19 9.28 -3.80 9.09
N GLU A 20 8.48 -4.08 10.12
CA GLU A 20 8.50 -3.35 11.39
C GLU A 20 9.88 -3.43 12.04
N LYS A 21 10.49 -4.61 12.03
CA LYS A 21 11.83 -4.82 12.57
C LYS A 21 12.87 -3.99 11.80
N SER A 22 12.76 -3.92 10.49
CA SER A 22 13.66 -3.11 9.67
C SER A 22 13.46 -1.62 9.88
N LEU A 23 12.28 -1.19 10.31
CA LEU A 23 11.98 0.23 10.54
C LEU A 23 12.38 0.73 11.93
N GLU A 24 12.72 -0.14 12.87
CA GLU A 24 13.02 0.26 14.25
C GLU A 24 14.11 1.33 14.33
N SER A 25 15.23 1.13 13.66
CA SER A 25 16.31 2.12 13.65
C SER A 25 15.92 3.40 12.91
N LEU A 26 15.16 3.27 11.83
CA LEU A 26 14.69 4.42 11.08
C LEU A 26 13.72 5.28 11.90
N LYS A 27 12.85 4.65 12.69
CA LYS A 27 11.95 5.37 13.59
C LYS A 27 12.70 6.20 14.62
N GLU A 28 13.79 5.68 15.16
CA GLU A 28 14.64 6.42 16.10
C GLU A 28 15.22 7.67 15.46
N ASP A 29 15.68 7.57 14.23
CA ASP A 29 16.30 8.68 13.51
C ASP A 29 15.29 9.76 13.12
N PHE A 30 14.04 9.41 12.92
CA PHE A 30 13.00 10.31 12.42
C PHE A 30 11.84 10.53 13.39
N ILE A 31 12.05 10.28 14.69
CA ILE A 31 10.97 10.32 15.67
C ILE A 31 10.24 11.67 15.73
N ASN A 32 10.95 12.77 15.46
CA ASN A 32 10.38 14.12 15.47
C ASN A 32 10.14 14.70 14.08
N ASP A 33 10.60 14.02 13.03
CA ASP A 33 10.64 14.55 11.68
C ASP A 33 9.69 13.84 10.70
N ALA A 34 9.13 12.71 11.10
CA ALA A 34 8.26 11.92 10.23
C ALA A 34 7.09 11.31 10.99
N LEU A 35 5.95 11.23 10.30
CA LEU A 35 4.78 10.52 10.78
C LEU A 35 4.77 9.11 10.16
N PHE A 36 4.77 8.10 11.01
CA PHE A 36 4.75 6.70 10.57
C PHE A 36 3.32 6.17 10.53
N ILE A 37 2.95 5.59 9.39
CA ILE A 37 1.63 4.98 9.20
C ILE A 37 1.55 3.69 10.00
N SER A 38 0.43 3.46 10.69
CA SER A 38 0.19 2.24 11.46
C SER A 38 0.32 1.00 10.59
N ARG A 39 0.94 -0.06 11.13
CA ARG A 39 1.12 -1.32 10.40
C ARG A 39 -0.19 -1.92 9.89
N ASN A 40 -1.29 -1.66 10.55
CA ASN A 40 -2.61 -2.14 10.12
C ASN A 40 -3.06 -1.55 8.79
N ASN A 41 -2.46 -0.43 8.40
CA ASN A 41 -2.77 0.27 7.15
C ASN A 41 -1.73 0.01 6.05
N TRP A 42 -0.72 -0.80 6.31
CA TRP A 42 0.27 -1.13 5.28
C TRP A 42 -0.33 -2.04 4.22
N HIS A 43 -0.16 -1.63 2.98
CA HIS A 43 -0.67 -2.36 1.82
C HIS A 43 0.10 -1.97 0.56
N ILE A 44 -0.10 -2.74 -0.49
CA ILE A 44 0.41 -2.40 -1.83
C ILE A 44 -0.78 -1.93 -2.65
N THR A 45 -0.76 -0.69 -3.09
CA THR A 45 -1.83 -0.16 -3.93
C THR A 45 -1.64 -0.64 -5.36
N VAL A 46 -2.68 -1.26 -5.91
CA VAL A 46 -2.70 -1.72 -7.29
C VAL A 46 -3.25 -0.64 -8.21
N SER A 47 -4.33 0.02 -7.80
CA SER A 47 -4.95 1.06 -8.60
C SER A 47 -5.77 2.01 -7.75
N PHE A 48 -5.61 3.31 -8.00
CA PHE A 48 -6.48 4.33 -7.42
C PHE A 48 -7.67 4.57 -8.36
N LEU A 49 -8.88 4.44 -7.82
CA LEU A 49 -10.11 4.61 -8.59
C LEU A 49 -10.77 5.97 -8.38
N GLY A 50 -10.22 6.77 -7.47
CA GLY A 50 -10.74 8.09 -7.18
C GLY A 50 -12.08 8.07 -6.43
N TRP A 51 -12.85 9.12 -6.62
CA TRP A 51 -14.14 9.26 -5.96
C TRP A 51 -15.19 8.38 -6.64
N GLN A 52 -15.79 7.46 -5.88
CA GLN A 52 -16.82 6.53 -6.37
C GLN A 52 -18.05 6.58 -5.47
N GLY A 53 -19.23 6.54 -6.10
CA GLY A 53 -20.48 6.39 -5.37
C GLY A 53 -20.70 4.95 -4.91
N ASP A 54 -21.61 4.76 -3.98
CA ASP A 54 -21.93 3.44 -3.44
C ASP A 54 -22.39 2.46 -4.53
N GLU A 55 -23.07 2.97 -5.55
CA GLU A 55 -23.55 2.19 -6.71
C GLU A 55 -22.43 1.60 -7.55
N SER A 56 -21.21 2.14 -7.45
CA SER A 56 -20.05 1.67 -8.20
C SER A 56 -19.31 0.50 -7.53
N ILE A 57 -19.52 0.31 -6.23
CA ILE A 57 -18.74 -0.66 -5.44
C ILE A 57 -18.99 -2.10 -5.90
N TYR A 58 -20.26 -2.49 -6.09
CA TYR A 58 -20.56 -3.85 -6.53
C TYR A 58 -19.99 -4.19 -7.91
N PRO A 59 -20.16 -3.33 -8.94
CA PRO A 59 -19.53 -3.57 -10.24
C PRO A 59 -18.00 -3.69 -10.17
N ILE A 60 -17.34 -2.88 -9.33
CA ILE A 60 -15.89 -2.94 -9.13
C ILE A 60 -15.50 -4.30 -8.55
N LEU A 61 -16.16 -4.77 -7.50
CA LEU A 61 -15.88 -6.06 -6.88
C LEU A 61 -16.10 -7.22 -7.85
N LYS A 62 -17.17 -7.15 -8.64
CA LYS A 62 -17.46 -8.16 -9.65
C LYS A 62 -16.38 -8.23 -10.73
N GLY A 63 -15.95 -7.07 -11.22
CA GLY A 63 -14.87 -6.98 -12.20
C GLY A 63 -13.56 -7.53 -11.67
N MET A 64 -13.23 -7.24 -10.41
CA MET A 64 -12.04 -7.79 -9.76
C MET A 64 -12.07 -9.32 -9.70
N LYS A 65 -13.19 -9.90 -9.28
CA LYS A 65 -13.34 -11.36 -9.20
C LYS A 65 -13.18 -12.02 -10.56
N GLU A 66 -13.74 -11.45 -11.59
CA GLU A 66 -13.65 -11.98 -12.96
C GLU A 66 -12.22 -11.90 -13.48
N THR A 67 -11.54 -10.80 -13.24
CA THR A 67 -10.15 -10.60 -13.67
C THR A 67 -9.18 -11.55 -12.97
N ILE A 68 -9.34 -11.71 -11.66
CA ILE A 68 -8.45 -12.55 -10.84
C ILE A 68 -8.47 -14.02 -11.25
N LYS A 69 -9.61 -14.52 -11.74
CA LYS A 69 -9.73 -15.92 -12.18
C LYS A 69 -8.67 -16.34 -13.20
N ASP A 70 -8.25 -15.41 -14.04
CA ASP A 70 -7.33 -15.68 -15.15
C ASP A 70 -5.86 -15.54 -14.76
N PHE A 71 -5.58 -15.15 -13.53
CA PHE A 71 -4.21 -14.96 -13.05
C PHE A 71 -3.78 -16.08 -12.11
N SER A 72 -2.58 -16.61 -12.33
CA SER A 72 -1.93 -17.52 -11.41
C SER A 72 -1.16 -16.73 -10.35
N ARG A 73 -0.75 -17.44 -9.29
CA ARG A 73 0.06 -16.84 -8.23
C ARG A 73 1.37 -16.31 -8.78
N PHE A 74 1.81 -15.19 -8.25
CA PHE A 74 3.11 -14.62 -8.56
C PHE A 74 3.75 -14.08 -7.28
N LYS A 75 5.07 -13.89 -7.33
CA LYS A 75 5.85 -13.44 -6.18
C LYS A 75 6.15 -11.96 -6.29
N ILE A 76 6.00 -11.24 -5.19
CA ILE A 76 6.37 -9.84 -5.07
C ILE A 76 7.51 -9.74 -4.06
N GLU A 77 8.57 -9.02 -4.42
CA GLU A 77 9.70 -8.77 -3.53
C GLU A 77 9.76 -7.29 -3.19
N ILE A 78 9.99 -7.00 -1.90
CA ILE A 78 10.23 -5.65 -1.41
C ILE A 78 11.71 -5.55 -1.09
N ASP A 79 12.45 -4.73 -1.85
CA ASP A 79 13.91 -4.71 -1.80
C ASP A 79 14.49 -3.58 -0.98
N GLU A 80 13.86 -2.41 -0.98
CA GLU A 80 14.50 -1.24 -0.40
C GLU A 80 13.53 -0.22 0.19
N ILE A 81 14.08 0.61 1.06
CA ILE A 81 13.41 1.81 1.58
C ILE A 81 13.99 3.00 0.82
N SER A 82 13.14 3.84 0.28
CA SER A 82 13.58 5.01 -0.48
C SER A 82 12.72 6.23 -0.22
N TYR A 83 13.21 7.38 -0.69
CA TYR A 83 12.44 8.62 -0.64
C TYR A 83 11.52 8.72 -1.86
N GLY A 84 10.36 9.27 -1.67
CA GLY A 84 9.45 9.52 -2.77
C GLY A 84 8.72 10.85 -2.66
N PRO A 85 8.20 11.36 -3.76
CA PRO A 85 8.35 10.88 -5.14
C PRO A 85 9.74 11.19 -5.73
N LYS A 86 10.18 10.39 -6.72
CA LYS A 86 11.54 10.50 -7.27
C LYS A 86 11.80 11.76 -8.08
N ASN A 87 10.79 12.29 -8.74
CA ASN A 87 10.93 13.42 -9.67
C ASN A 87 10.52 14.76 -9.06
N LYS A 88 10.35 14.83 -7.75
CA LYS A 88 9.94 16.02 -6.99
C LYS A 88 10.71 16.04 -5.68
N PRO A 89 10.76 17.18 -4.97
CA PRO A 89 11.31 17.18 -3.61
C PRO A 89 10.65 16.06 -2.79
N PRO A 90 11.43 15.15 -2.20
CA PRO A 90 10.85 14.02 -1.48
C PRO A 90 10.12 14.47 -0.23
N ARG A 91 8.92 13.96 -0.03
CA ARG A 91 8.08 14.23 1.14
C ARG A 91 7.62 12.95 1.84
N MET A 92 7.99 11.80 1.31
CA MET A 92 7.60 10.49 1.83
C MET A 92 8.79 9.56 1.88
N ILE A 93 8.72 8.61 2.80
CA ILE A 93 9.60 7.44 2.82
C ILE A 93 8.71 6.24 2.51
N TRP A 94 9.06 5.47 1.50
CA TRP A 94 8.28 4.32 1.08
C TRP A 94 9.14 3.08 0.82
N LEU A 95 8.48 1.92 0.78
CA LEU A 95 9.09 0.64 0.43
C LEU A 95 8.90 0.34 -1.05
N ASN A 96 9.95 -0.13 -1.67
CA ASN A 96 9.93 -0.57 -3.07
C ASN A 96 10.07 -2.08 -3.19
#